data_76cacc43cfdc9bd22f3c6f4883a1e94f
#
_entry.id   76cacc43cfdc9bd22f3c6f4883a1e94f
#
_cell.length_a   1.000
_cell.length_b   1.000
_cell.length_c   1.000
_cell.angle_alpha   90.00
_cell.angle_beta   90.00
_cell.angle_gamma   90.00
#
_symmetry.space_group_name_H-M   'P 1'
#
loop_
_entity.id
_entity.type
_entity.pdbx_description
1 polymer ?
#
loop_
_entity_poly.entity_id
_entity_poly.type
_entity_poly.pdbx_seq_one_letter_code
_entity_poly.pdbx_strand_id
1 'polypeptide(L)'
;SLVSYSLIFRSMFATDGLCKFGMKDHEGNMLLSPVYDFLRTCYIYNDDLTIMPVIAEKDGKMGLVMPDGKDTVVADFLYDEICLRDEYPYFEAVKDGVSGLIDKDGNFLTK
;
A
#
# COMPACT_ATOMS: atom_id res chain seq x y z
N SER A 1 5.52 2.93 -24.16
CA SER A 1 6.05 2.23 -23.01
C SER A 1 4.93 1.72 -22.12
N LEU A 2 5.04 0.50 -21.71
CA LEU A 2 4.07 -0.12 -20.81
C LEU A 2 4.34 0.19 -19.35
N VAL A 3 5.41 0.92 -19.08
CA VAL A 3 5.79 1.23 -17.70
C VAL A 3 5.17 2.54 -17.30
N SER A 4 4.21 2.48 -16.39
CA SER A 4 3.66 3.67 -15.73
C SER A 4 4.50 3.94 -14.50
N TYR A 5 5.06 5.14 -14.44
CA TYR A 5 5.75 5.54 -13.23
C TYR A 5 4.74 6.09 -12.25
N SER A 6 4.69 5.52 -11.06
CA SER A 6 3.86 6.04 -10.01
C SER A 6 4.66 6.98 -9.13
N LEU A 7 4.03 8.04 -8.69
CA LEU A 7 4.64 9.05 -7.84
C LEU A 7 3.87 9.16 -6.54
N ILE A 8 4.60 9.02 -5.44
CA ILE A 8 4.03 9.27 -4.12
C ILE A 8 4.08 10.78 -3.91
N PHE A 9 2.96 11.37 -3.57
CA PHE A 9 2.90 12.80 -3.30
C PHE A 9 2.36 13.05 -1.90
N ARG A 10 2.69 14.23 -1.38
CA ARG A 10 2.31 14.65 -0.04
C ARG A 10 1.33 15.80 -0.14
N SER A 11 0.19 15.66 0.54
CA SER A 11 -0.79 16.73 0.61
C SER A 11 -0.42 17.71 1.72
N MET A 12 -0.47 18.99 1.41
CA MET A 12 -0.18 20.05 2.36
C MET A 12 -1.45 20.64 2.99
N PHE A 13 -2.62 20.06 2.71
CA PHE A 13 -3.89 20.65 3.06
C PHE A 13 -4.62 19.93 4.21
N ALA A 14 -3.88 19.15 5.00
CA ALA A 14 -4.48 18.50 6.15
C ALA A 14 -4.87 19.56 7.19
N THR A 15 -6.11 19.50 7.68
CA THR A 15 -6.63 20.49 8.63
C THR A 15 -5.96 20.41 9.99
N ASP A 16 -5.33 19.27 10.31
CA ASP A 16 -4.62 19.05 11.56
C ASP A 16 -3.14 19.43 11.46
N GLY A 17 -2.71 19.99 10.33
CA GLY A 17 -1.32 20.35 10.11
C GLY A 17 -0.41 19.19 9.77
N LEU A 18 -0.94 17.99 9.66
CA LEU A 18 -0.18 16.79 9.28
C LEU A 18 -0.26 16.56 7.78
N CYS A 19 0.83 16.08 7.22
CA CYS A 19 0.87 15.74 5.79
C CYS A 19 0.38 14.33 5.59
N LYS A 20 -0.44 14.14 4.55
CA LYS A 20 -0.90 12.82 4.16
C LYS A 20 -0.32 12.49 2.78
N PHE A 21 -0.12 11.22 2.53
CA PHE A 21 0.49 10.73 1.29
C PHE A 21 -0.55 10.07 0.41
N GLY A 22 -0.43 10.32 -0.88
CA GLY A 22 -1.20 9.64 -1.91
C GLY A 22 -0.27 9.21 -3.04
N MET A 23 -0.84 8.69 -4.10
CA MET A 23 -0.07 8.22 -5.24
C MET A 23 -0.79 8.61 -6.52
N LYS A 24 -0.01 9.02 -7.53
CA LYS A 24 -0.56 9.33 -8.84
C LYS A 24 0.41 8.82 -9.91
N ASP A 25 -0.09 8.64 -11.12
CA ASP A 25 0.78 8.27 -12.23
C ASP A 25 1.41 9.52 -12.83
N HIS A 26 2.28 9.32 -13.82
CA HIS A 26 3.00 10.46 -14.42
C HIS A 26 2.08 11.36 -15.26
N GLU A 27 0.88 10.91 -15.58
CA GLU A 27 -0.11 11.72 -16.29
C GLU A 27 -1.01 12.52 -15.34
N GLY A 28 -0.82 12.35 -14.04
CA GLY A 28 -1.58 13.07 -13.03
C GLY A 28 -2.85 12.37 -12.57
N ASN A 29 -3.09 11.13 -13.03
CA ASN A 29 -4.26 10.37 -12.56
C ASN A 29 -4.02 9.88 -11.13
N MET A 30 -5.02 10.09 -10.28
CA MET A 30 -4.95 9.70 -8.87
C MET A 30 -5.07 8.19 -8.75
N LEU A 31 -4.03 7.56 -8.21
CA LEU A 31 -4.01 6.11 -7.94
C LEU A 31 -4.42 5.82 -6.50
N LEU A 32 -3.94 6.63 -5.56
CA LEU A 32 -4.33 6.55 -4.15
C LEU A 32 -4.59 7.96 -3.65
N SER A 33 -5.67 8.13 -2.90
CA SER A 33 -6.03 9.41 -2.29
C SER A 33 -4.99 9.81 -1.23
N PRO A 34 -4.76 11.11 -1.01
CA PRO A 34 -3.77 11.56 -0.01
C PRO A 34 -4.35 11.50 1.41
N VAL A 35 -4.59 10.28 1.89
CA VAL A 35 -5.20 10.04 3.20
C VAL A 35 -4.35 9.14 4.09
N TYR A 36 -3.16 8.74 3.63
CA TYR A 36 -2.30 7.80 4.35
C TYR A 36 -1.17 8.52 5.06
N ASP A 37 -0.83 8.06 6.26
CA ASP A 37 0.28 8.62 7.02
C ASP A 37 1.62 8.31 6.38
N PHE A 38 1.70 7.19 5.66
CA PHE A 38 2.89 6.81 4.94
C PHE A 38 2.56 5.75 3.88
N LEU A 39 3.36 5.72 2.81
CA LEU A 39 3.30 4.69 1.77
C LEU A 39 4.68 4.08 1.63
N ARG A 40 4.79 2.76 1.73
CA ARG A 40 6.09 2.10 1.80
C ARG A 40 6.64 1.59 0.49
N THR A 41 5.80 1.38 -0.50
CA THR A 41 6.28 0.87 -1.78
C THR A 41 5.78 1.75 -2.91
N CYS A 42 6.60 1.89 -3.92
CA CYS A 42 6.25 2.59 -5.14
C CYS A 42 6.12 1.64 -6.33
N TYR A 43 6.20 0.35 -6.10
CA TYR A 43 6.00 -0.62 -7.18
C TYR A 43 4.53 -0.95 -7.30
N ILE A 44 3.98 -0.75 -8.49
CA ILE A 44 2.59 -1.08 -8.76
C ILE A 44 2.44 -2.26 -9.70
N TYR A 45 3.55 -2.72 -10.27
CA TYR A 45 3.55 -3.89 -11.16
C TYR A 45 4.63 -4.85 -10.72
N ASN A 46 4.32 -6.15 -10.82
CA ASN A 46 5.35 -7.17 -10.71
C ASN A 46 5.86 -7.52 -12.12
N ASP A 47 6.69 -8.55 -12.22
CA ASP A 47 7.29 -8.96 -13.50
C ASP A 47 6.25 -9.38 -14.53
N ASP A 48 5.07 -9.77 -14.11
CA ASP A 48 3.97 -10.16 -14.99
C ASP A 48 3.04 -8.99 -15.32
N LEU A 49 3.43 -7.78 -14.97
CA LEU A 49 2.64 -6.58 -15.17
C LEU A 49 1.32 -6.59 -14.38
N THR A 50 1.24 -7.42 -13.37
CA THR A 50 0.09 -7.46 -12.48
C THR A 50 0.20 -6.30 -11.48
N ILE A 51 -0.91 -5.60 -11.28
CA ILE A 51 -0.92 -4.51 -10.30
C ILE A 51 -0.80 -5.08 -8.89
N MET A 52 0.17 -4.57 -8.16
CA MET A 52 0.45 -5.01 -6.80
C MET A 52 -0.18 -4.05 -5.80
N PRO A 53 -0.66 -4.56 -4.64
CA PRO A 53 -1.10 -3.67 -3.59
C PRO A 53 0.07 -2.88 -3.00
N VAL A 54 -0.25 -1.69 -2.51
CA VAL A 54 0.72 -0.80 -1.88
C VAL A 54 0.60 -0.95 -0.37
N ILE A 55 1.75 -1.02 0.30
CA ILE A 55 1.79 -1.04 1.76
C ILE A 55 1.58 0.39 2.24
N ALA A 56 0.51 0.61 3.00
CA ALA A 56 0.16 1.92 3.51
C ALA A 56 0.06 1.89 5.02
N GLU A 57 0.33 3.04 5.65
CA GLU A 57 0.21 3.19 7.08
C GLU A 57 -0.86 4.22 7.39
N LYS A 58 -1.70 3.92 8.36
CA LYS A 58 -2.78 4.78 8.77
C LYS A 58 -3.06 4.56 10.25
N ASP A 59 -3.01 5.65 11.03
CA ASP A 59 -3.24 5.63 12.47
C ASP A 59 -2.33 4.63 13.21
N GLY A 60 -1.07 4.54 12.76
CA GLY A 60 -0.07 3.71 13.43
C GLY A 60 -0.08 2.24 13.03
N LYS A 61 -0.97 1.85 12.13
CA LYS A 61 -1.07 0.47 11.65
C LYS A 61 -0.91 0.40 10.16
N MET A 62 -0.44 -0.74 9.66
CA MET A 62 -0.23 -0.96 8.24
C MET A 62 -1.34 -1.79 7.64
N GLY A 63 -1.60 -1.54 6.36
CA GLY A 63 -2.55 -2.31 5.56
C GLY A 63 -2.09 -2.35 4.11
N LEU A 64 -2.89 -2.98 3.27
CA LEU A 64 -2.63 -3.08 1.84
C LEU A 64 -3.78 -2.46 1.08
N VAL A 65 -3.47 -1.56 0.15
CA VAL A 65 -4.47 -0.88 -0.68
C VAL A 65 -4.07 -0.97 -2.14
N MET A 66 -5.06 -1.08 -3.02
CA MET A 66 -4.80 -1.14 -4.45
C MET A 66 -4.70 0.26 -5.03
N PRO A 67 -3.67 0.52 -5.86
CA PRO A 67 -3.53 1.82 -6.52
C PRO A 67 -4.45 1.89 -7.75
N ASP A 68 -5.75 1.77 -7.53
CA ASP A 68 -6.75 1.66 -8.58
C ASP A 68 -7.61 2.93 -8.73
N GLY A 69 -7.27 3.97 -8.01
CA GLY A 69 -8.06 5.20 -8.01
C GLY A 69 -9.27 5.16 -7.09
N LYS A 70 -9.54 4.01 -6.47
CA LYS A 70 -10.68 3.80 -5.58
C LYS A 70 -10.27 3.48 -4.16
N ASP A 71 -8.97 3.39 -3.90
CA ASP A 71 -8.41 3.04 -2.59
C ASP A 71 -9.01 1.73 -2.07
N THR A 72 -9.12 0.72 -2.94
CA THR A 72 -9.65 -0.59 -2.57
C THR A 72 -8.74 -1.24 -1.54
N VAL A 73 -9.28 -1.58 -0.38
CA VAL A 73 -8.52 -2.17 0.71
C VAL A 73 -8.42 -3.68 0.50
N VAL A 74 -7.19 -4.17 0.37
CA VAL A 74 -6.91 -5.61 0.27
C VAL A 74 -6.75 -6.20 1.65
N ALA A 75 -6.03 -5.50 2.55
CA ALA A 75 -5.86 -5.90 3.93
C ALA A 75 -6.06 -4.67 4.81
N ASP A 76 -6.93 -4.76 5.81
CA ASP A 76 -7.23 -3.65 6.70
C ASP A 76 -6.00 -3.20 7.49
N PHE A 77 -6.06 -1.98 8.01
CA PHE A 77 -4.97 -1.37 8.77
C PHE A 77 -4.94 -1.92 10.20
N LEU A 78 -4.57 -3.18 10.31
CA LEU A 78 -4.55 -3.92 11.57
C LEU A 78 -3.18 -4.48 11.90
N TYR A 79 -2.19 -4.24 11.03
CA TYR A 79 -0.89 -4.90 11.13
C TYR A 79 0.15 -3.98 11.74
N ASP A 80 1.00 -4.55 12.59
CA ASP A 80 2.12 -3.83 13.19
C ASP A 80 3.23 -3.59 12.17
N GLU A 81 3.40 -4.53 11.24
CA GLU A 81 4.40 -4.46 10.20
C GLU A 81 3.95 -5.24 8.98
N ILE A 82 4.22 -4.73 7.80
CA ILE A 82 4.05 -5.46 6.54
C ILE A 82 5.28 -5.19 5.70
N CYS A 83 5.88 -6.25 5.14
CA CYS A 83 7.03 -6.15 4.25
C CYS A 83 6.79 -6.97 3.00
N LEU A 84 7.16 -6.42 1.86
CA LEU A 84 7.15 -7.17 0.61
C LEU A 84 8.49 -7.91 0.52
N ARG A 85 8.42 -9.23 0.43
CA ARG A 85 9.57 -10.05 0.11
C ARG A 85 9.57 -10.37 -1.38
N ASP A 86 10.54 -11.14 -1.82
CA ASP A 86 10.70 -11.47 -3.24
C ASP A 86 9.60 -12.37 -3.78
N GLU A 87 8.75 -12.90 -2.92
CA GLU A 87 7.74 -13.89 -3.29
C GLU A 87 6.33 -13.30 -3.36
N TYR A 88 6.15 -12.29 -4.22
CA TYR A 88 4.78 -11.88 -4.53
C TYR A 88 3.99 -13.11 -5.03
N PRO A 89 2.74 -13.34 -4.62
CA PRO A 89 1.84 -12.33 -4.02
C PRO A 89 1.78 -12.32 -2.49
N TYR A 90 2.77 -12.84 -1.81
CA TYR A 90 2.75 -12.92 -0.36
C TYR A 90 3.55 -11.79 0.28
N PHE A 91 2.99 -11.23 1.35
CA PHE A 91 3.67 -10.22 2.16
C PHE A 91 3.91 -10.79 3.53
N GLU A 92 5.10 -10.56 4.08
CA GLU A 92 5.34 -10.88 5.48
C GLU A 92 4.65 -9.84 6.35
N ALA A 93 4.00 -10.28 7.40
CA ALA A 93 3.24 -9.38 8.26
C ALA A 93 3.33 -9.81 9.72
N VAL A 94 3.19 -8.81 10.60
CA VAL A 94 3.08 -9.04 12.04
C VAL A 94 1.77 -8.37 12.48
N LYS A 95 0.93 -9.14 13.14
CA LYS A 95 -0.34 -8.65 13.65
C LYS A 95 -0.46 -9.04 15.11
N ASP A 96 -0.60 -8.05 15.99
CA ASP A 96 -0.68 -8.24 17.43
C ASP A 96 0.45 -9.12 17.97
N GLY A 97 1.66 -8.91 17.44
CA GLY A 97 2.85 -9.64 17.84
C GLY A 97 3.02 -11.02 17.20
N VAL A 98 2.08 -11.44 16.35
CA VAL A 98 2.14 -12.75 15.69
C VAL A 98 2.62 -12.57 14.26
N SER A 99 3.67 -13.31 13.89
CA SER A 99 4.24 -13.28 12.54
C SER A 99 3.49 -14.24 11.62
N GLY A 100 3.33 -13.84 10.38
CA GLY A 100 2.66 -14.65 9.37
C GLY A 100 2.80 -14.03 7.99
N LEU A 101 1.92 -14.44 7.09
CA LEU A 101 1.90 -13.96 5.71
C LEU A 101 0.51 -13.45 5.36
N ILE A 102 0.45 -12.43 4.51
CA ILE A 102 -0.80 -11.98 3.91
C ILE A 102 -0.79 -12.45 2.46
N ASP A 103 -1.83 -13.15 2.04
CA ASP A 103 -1.93 -13.61 0.66
C ASP A 103 -2.53 -12.52 -0.25
N LYS A 104 -2.68 -12.83 -1.53
CA LYS A 104 -3.18 -11.86 -2.52
C LYS A 104 -4.61 -11.41 -2.25
N ASP A 105 -5.37 -12.19 -1.50
CA ASP A 105 -6.75 -11.87 -1.17
C ASP A 105 -6.87 -11.15 0.18
N GLY A 106 -5.75 -10.89 0.82
CA GLY A 106 -5.72 -10.18 2.09
C GLY A 106 -5.89 -11.07 3.32
N ASN A 107 -5.81 -12.39 3.15
CA ASN A 107 -5.93 -13.33 4.26
C ASN A 107 -4.63 -13.44 5.03
N PHE A 108 -4.70 -13.37 6.36
CA PHE A 108 -3.54 -13.52 7.21
C PHE A 108 -3.34 -14.98 7.57
N LEU A 109 -2.20 -15.53 7.14
CA LEU A 109 -1.86 -16.93 7.31
C LEU A 109 -0.75 -17.04 8.34
N THR A 110 -1.04 -17.66 9.48
CA THR A 110 -0.04 -17.89 10.50
C THR A 110 0.66 -19.22 10.26
N LYS A 111 1.91 -19.30 10.72
CA LYS A 111 2.66 -20.53 10.62
C LYS A 111 2.27 -21.52 11.71
#